data_b608f92b26393dab5043e57caf915a43
#
_entry.id   b608f92b26393dab5043e57caf915a43
#
_cell.length_a   1.000
_cell.length_b   1.000
_cell.length_c   1.000
_cell.angle_alpha   90.00
_cell.angle_beta   90.00
_cell.angle_gamma   90.00
#
_symmetry.space_group_name_H-M   'P 1'
#
loop_
_entity.id
_entity.type
_entity.pdbx_description
1 polymer ?
#
loop_
_entity_poly.entity_id
_entity_poly.type
_entity_poly.pdbx_seq_one_letter_code
_entity_poly.pdbx_strand_id
1 'polypeptide(L)'
;ASTLVNFVHDTDSRDELMKALAAGGFKDITRIASSSPVMWQQICLKNGKNISSILGQYIEALNRAKQLVDSADEEELYSMFESSKDYRDSMPNSSAVLRHH
;
A
#
# COMPACT_ATOMS: atom_id res chain seq x y z
N ALA A 1 3.86 -3.71 2.47
CA ALA A 1 2.96 -4.87 2.75
C ALA A 1 3.02 -5.27 4.22
N SER A 2 4.22 -5.46 4.76
CA SER A 2 4.36 -5.90 6.16
C SER A 2 3.75 -4.92 7.16
N THR A 3 3.93 -3.63 6.93
CA THR A 3 3.37 -2.58 7.79
C THR A 3 1.84 -2.63 7.79
N LEU A 4 1.25 -2.85 6.62
CA LEU A 4 -0.20 -2.97 6.50
C LEU A 4 -0.71 -4.21 7.22
N VAL A 5 -0.02 -5.35 7.08
CA VAL A 5 -0.38 -6.59 7.77
C VAL A 5 -0.37 -6.38 9.28
N ASN A 6 0.70 -5.78 9.79
CA ASN A 6 0.85 -5.56 11.22
C ASN A 6 -0.21 -4.58 11.75
N PHE A 7 -0.51 -3.54 10.99
CA PHE A 7 -1.53 -2.57 11.37
C PHE A 7 -2.90 -3.24 11.46
N VAL A 8 -3.26 -4.06 10.47
CA VAL A 8 -4.54 -4.78 10.48
C VAL A 8 -4.59 -5.77 11.64
N HIS A 9 -3.51 -6.49 11.89
CA HIS A 9 -3.44 -7.42 13.01
C HIS A 9 -3.71 -6.72 14.34
N ASP A 10 -3.07 -5.56 14.54
CA ASP A 10 -3.18 -4.83 15.81
C ASP A 10 -4.56 -4.22 16.03
N THR A 11 -5.31 -3.92 14.97
CA THR A 11 -6.61 -3.28 15.04
C THR A 11 -7.78 -4.21 14.74
N ASP A 12 -7.51 -5.42 14.21
CA ASP A 12 -8.53 -6.31 13.67
C ASP A 12 -9.64 -6.68 14.66
N SER A 13 -9.29 -6.90 15.92
CA SER A 13 -10.26 -7.30 16.93
C SER A 13 -11.19 -6.17 17.39
N ARG A 14 -10.94 -4.94 16.94
CA ARG A 14 -11.64 -3.76 17.45
C ARG A 14 -12.56 -3.09 16.44
N ASP A 15 -12.48 -3.46 15.18
CA ASP A 15 -13.18 -2.74 14.13
C ASP A 15 -13.67 -3.67 13.02
N GLU A 16 -14.99 -3.76 12.89
CA GLU A 16 -15.61 -4.53 11.81
C GLU A 16 -15.23 -4.00 10.43
N LEU A 17 -15.01 -2.68 10.32
CA LEU A 17 -14.60 -2.08 9.07
C LEU A 17 -13.22 -2.57 8.64
N MET A 18 -12.31 -2.74 9.60
CA MET A 18 -10.98 -3.29 9.29
C MET A 18 -11.07 -4.71 8.76
N LYS A 19 -11.97 -5.51 9.33
CA LYS A 19 -12.20 -6.87 8.83
C LYS A 19 -12.76 -6.85 7.41
N ALA A 20 -13.68 -5.95 7.13
CA ALA A 20 -14.26 -5.82 5.80
C ALA A 20 -13.20 -5.41 4.78
N LEU A 21 -12.33 -4.47 5.14
CA LEU A 21 -11.22 -4.05 4.28
C LEU A 21 -10.23 -5.19 4.08
N ALA A 22 -9.97 -5.96 5.13
CA ALA A 22 -9.04 -7.09 5.05
C ALA A 22 -9.57 -8.24 4.20
N ALA A 23 -10.90 -8.41 4.15
CA ALA A 23 -11.52 -9.50 3.38
C ALA A 23 -11.42 -9.31 1.87
N GLY A 24 -11.27 -8.07 1.39
CA GLY A 24 -11.19 -7.77 -0.03
C GLY A 24 -9.83 -8.07 -0.63
N GLY A 25 -9.19 -7.05 -1.16
CA GLY A 25 -7.89 -7.18 -1.82
C GLY A 25 -6.70 -7.32 -0.88
N PHE A 26 -6.93 -7.40 0.43
CA PHE A 26 -5.85 -7.41 1.41
C PHE A 26 -4.84 -8.53 1.17
N LYS A 27 -5.33 -9.74 0.94
CA LYS A 27 -4.44 -10.89 0.70
C LYS A 27 -3.58 -10.69 -0.53
N ASP A 28 -4.15 -10.10 -1.58
CA ASP A 28 -3.42 -9.88 -2.83
C ASP A 28 -2.35 -8.82 -2.68
N ILE A 29 -2.69 -7.66 -2.09
CA ILE A 29 -1.72 -6.56 -1.96
C ILE A 29 -0.69 -6.81 -0.88
N THR A 30 -0.92 -7.79 0.01
CA THR A 30 0.02 -8.12 1.09
C THR A 30 0.70 -9.47 0.90
N ARG A 31 0.50 -10.11 -0.23
CA ARG A 31 1.08 -11.43 -0.51
C ARG A 31 2.58 -11.47 -0.27
N ILE A 32 3.27 -10.40 -0.63
CA ILE A 32 4.72 -10.34 -0.51
C ILE A 32 5.19 -10.37 0.95
N ALA A 33 4.31 -10.04 1.90
CA ALA A 33 4.64 -10.10 3.32
C ALA A 33 4.83 -11.54 3.82
N SER A 34 4.38 -12.54 3.04
CA SER A 34 4.59 -13.94 3.36
C SER A 34 5.96 -14.45 2.91
N SER A 35 6.79 -13.60 2.32
CA SER A 35 8.12 -13.98 1.87
C SER A 35 9.09 -14.10 3.05
N SER A 36 10.30 -14.58 2.77
CA SER A 36 11.32 -14.85 3.78
C SER A 36 11.65 -13.62 4.65
N PRO A 37 11.48 -13.71 5.97
CA PRO A 37 11.86 -12.59 6.86
C PRO A 37 13.35 -12.25 6.78
N VAL A 38 14.20 -13.25 6.62
CA VAL A 38 15.66 -13.04 6.54
C VAL A 38 15.99 -12.24 5.27
N MET A 39 15.38 -12.59 4.15
CA MET A 39 15.60 -11.88 2.89
C MET A 39 15.24 -10.41 3.02
N TRP A 40 14.06 -10.11 3.54
CA TRP A 40 13.59 -8.74 3.70
C TRP A 40 14.43 -7.95 4.70
N GLN A 41 14.85 -8.61 5.78
CA GLN A 41 15.76 -8.00 6.75
C GLN A 41 17.06 -7.57 6.07
N GLN A 42 17.65 -8.43 5.27
CA GLN A 42 18.92 -8.13 4.58
C GLN A 42 18.75 -7.01 3.57
N ILE A 43 17.65 -6.99 2.83
CA ILE A 43 17.36 -5.92 1.88
C ILE A 43 17.28 -4.58 2.61
N CYS A 44 16.56 -4.53 3.73
CA CYS A 44 16.41 -3.29 4.49
C CYS A 44 17.73 -2.82 5.09
N LEU A 45 18.57 -3.74 5.55
CA LEU A 45 19.88 -3.37 6.12
C LEU A 45 20.83 -2.85 5.06
N LYS A 46 20.84 -3.48 3.88
CA LYS A 46 21.77 -3.11 2.80
C LYS A 46 21.35 -1.83 2.07
N ASN A 47 20.06 -1.56 1.98
CA ASN A 47 19.53 -0.44 1.21
C ASN A 47 18.70 0.51 2.09
N GLY A 48 19.07 0.61 3.35
CA GLY A 48 18.26 1.31 4.36
C GLY A 48 18.01 2.78 4.05
N LYS A 49 19.02 3.49 3.54
CA LYS A 49 18.86 4.92 3.25
C LYS A 49 17.83 5.19 2.17
N ASN A 50 17.88 4.42 1.08
CA ASN A 50 16.93 4.57 -0.02
C ASN A 50 15.54 4.15 0.41
N ILE A 51 15.42 3.06 1.14
CA ILE A 51 14.14 2.56 1.63
C ILE A 51 13.53 3.57 2.61
N SER A 52 14.32 4.10 3.52
CA SER A 52 13.86 5.11 4.48
C SER A 52 13.35 6.36 3.77
N SER A 53 14.08 6.82 2.74
CA SER A 53 13.66 7.98 1.96
C SER A 53 12.33 7.75 1.26
N ILE A 54 12.17 6.59 0.62
CA ILE A 54 10.92 6.25 -0.06
C ILE A 54 9.77 6.11 0.93
N LEU A 55 10.03 5.51 2.08
CA LEU A 55 9.01 5.42 3.14
C LEU A 55 8.58 6.79 3.62
N GLY A 56 9.53 7.73 3.79
CA GLY A 56 9.20 9.10 4.16
C GLY A 56 8.29 9.77 3.16
N GLN A 57 8.57 9.60 1.87
CA GLN A 57 7.73 10.13 0.80
C GLN A 57 6.34 9.49 0.81
N TYR A 58 6.28 8.20 1.05
CA TYR A 58 5.01 7.48 1.13
C TYR A 58 4.18 7.94 2.32
N ILE A 59 4.82 8.15 3.46
CA ILE A 59 4.17 8.70 4.65
C ILE A 59 3.54 10.06 4.36
N GLU A 60 4.26 10.93 3.67
CA GLU A 60 3.73 12.23 3.28
C GLU A 60 2.54 12.11 2.33
N ALA A 61 2.61 11.18 1.39
CA ALA A 61 1.50 10.94 0.47
C ALA A 61 0.26 10.44 1.22
N LEU A 62 0.44 9.55 2.19
CA LEU A 62 -0.65 9.07 3.03
C LEU A 62 -1.23 10.19 3.88
N ASN A 63 -0.40 11.08 4.42
CA ASN A 63 -0.88 12.23 5.17
C ASN A 63 -1.73 13.16 4.31
N ARG A 64 -1.34 13.39 3.06
CA ARG A 64 -2.13 14.20 2.14
C ARG A 64 -3.49 13.55 1.86
N ALA A 65 -3.50 12.24 1.62
CA ALA A 65 -4.75 11.52 1.41
C ALA A 65 -5.65 11.62 2.65
N LYS A 66 -5.08 11.46 3.83
CA LYS A 66 -5.81 11.60 5.08
C LYS A 66 -6.43 12.98 5.22
N GLN A 67 -5.67 14.02 4.89
CA GLN A 67 -6.18 15.40 4.95
C GLN A 67 -7.38 15.61 4.03
N LEU A 68 -7.36 15.03 2.84
CA LEU A 68 -8.48 15.14 1.92
C LEU A 68 -9.72 14.47 2.47
N VAL A 69 -9.57 13.32 3.12
CA VAL A 69 -10.67 12.62 3.76
C VAL A 69 -11.21 13.44 4.94
N ASP A 70 -10.30 13.94 5.79
CA ASP A 70 -10.67 14.70 6.98
C ASP A 70 -11.41 16.00 6.64
N SER A 71 -11.00 16.65 5.56
CA SER A 71 -11.63 17.90 5.10
C SER A 71 -12.91 17.65 4.30
N ALA A 72 -13.20 16.41 3.94
CA ALA A 72 -14.34 16.04 3.12
C ALA A 72 -14.41 16.81 1.80
N ASP A 73 -13.25 16.99 1.16
CA ASP A 73 -13.13 17.71 -0.11
C ASP A 73 -13.52 16.77 -1.25
N GLU A 74 -14.78 16.87 -1.68
CA GLU A 74 -15.33 15.96 -2.68
C GLU A 74 -14.59 16.02 -4.00
N GLU A 75 -14.27 17.22 -4.47
CA GLU A 75 -13.60 17.40 -5.77
C GLU A 75 -12.18 16.84 -5.75
N GLU A 76 -11.43 17.15 -4.71
CA GLU A 76 -10.06 16.68 -4.58
C GLU A 76 -9.99 15.18 -4.37
N LEU A 77 -10.92 14.61 -3.60
CA LEU A 77 -10.99 13.16 -3.43
C LEU A 77 -11.28 12.47 -4.75
N TYR A 78 -12.26 12.97 -5.50
CA TYR A 78 -12.59 12.40 -6.80
C TYR A 78 -11.37 12.47 -7.73
N SER A 79 -10.72 13.64 -7.76
CA SER A 79 -9.55 13.86 -8.61
C SER A 79 -8.40 12.91 -8.25
N MET A 80 -8.17 12.69 -6.97
CA MET A 80 -7.14 11.77 -6.51
C MET A 80 -7.40 10.34 -6.98
N PHE A 81 -8.63 9.86 -6.80
CA PHE A 81 -8.98 8.51 -7.21
C PHE A 81 -9.01 8.36 -8.72
N GLU A 82 -9.48 9.38 -9.44
CA GLU A 82 -9.48 9.38 -10.91
C GLU A 82 -8.06 9.29 -11.46
N SER A 83 -7.15 10.09 -10.91
CA SER A 83 -5.73 10.06 -11.31
C SER A 83 -5.12 8.69 -11.05
N SER A 84 -5.44 8.09 -9.91
CA SER A 84 -4.96 6.75 -9.56
C SER A 84 -5.47 5.71 -10.53
N LYS A 85 -6.76 5.78 -10.86
CA LYS A 85 -7.37 4.86 -11.80
C LYS A 85 -6.74 4.98 -13.18
N ASP A 86 -6.59 6.20 -13.67
CA ASP A 86 -6.02 6.45 -14.99
C ASP A 86 -4.60 5.94 -15.08
N TYR A 87 -3.80 6.19 -14.06
CA TYR A 87 -2.42 5.69 -14.02
C TYR A 87 -2.39 4.18 -14.00
N ARG A 88 -3.20 3.55 -13.16
CA ARG A 88 -3.24 2.09 -13.06
C ARG A 88 -3.69 1.45 -14.38
N ASP A 89 -4.69 2.04 -15.04
CA ASP A 89 -5.22 1.52 -16.29
C ASP A 89 -4.20 1.66 -17.44
N SER A 90 -3.31 2.64 -17.36
CA SER A 90 -2.26 2.84 -18.37
C SER A 90 -1.07 1.90 -18.20
N MET A 91 -0.97 1.21 -17.05
CA MET A 91 0.16 0.33 -16.79
C MET A 91 0.04 -0.99 -17.57
N PRO A 92 1.16 -1.54 -18.04
CA PRO A 92 1.15 -2.86 -18.64
C PRO A 92 0.67 -3.90 -17.63
N ASN A 93 0.01 -4.95 -18.11
CA ASN A 93 -0.37 -6.06 -17.25
C ASN A 93 0.89 -6.73 -16.70
N SER A 94 1.13 -6.61 -15.38
CA SER A 94 2.33 -7.14 -14.77
C SER A 94 2.44 -8.66 -14.89
N SER A 95 1.33 -9.37 -14.89
CA SER A 95 1.33 -10.83 -15.11
C SER A 95 1.84 -11.19 -16.50
N ALA A 96 1.42 -10.45 -17.52
CA ALA A 96 1.87 -10.68 -18.89
C ALA A 96 3.36 -10.35 -19.02
N VAL A 97 3.83 -9.29 -18.38
CA VAL A 97 5.23 -8.91 -18.39
C VAL A 97 6.09 -9.99 -17.74
N LEU A 98 5.65 -10.51 -16.59
CA LEU A 98 6.38 -11.56 -15.88
C LEU A 98 6.46 -12.85 -16.65
N ARG A 99 5.47 -13.17 -17.48
CA ARG A 99 5.46 -14.39 -18.29
C ARG A 99 6.50 -14.38 -19.38
N HIS A 100 6.98 -13.22 -19.76
CA HIS A 100 8.00 -13.09 -20.82
C HIS A 100 9.42 -13.15 -20.29
N HIS A 101 9.56 -13.25 -18.98
CA HIS A 101 10.85 -13.40 -18.32
C HIS A 101 11.04 -14.81 -17.82
#